data_15dbc380eb1a6092977b916c7fffb634
#
_entry.id   15dbc380eb1a6092977b916c7fffb634
#
_cell.length_a   1.000
_cell.length_b   1.000
_cell.length_c   1.000
_cell.angle_alpha   90.00
_cell.angle_beta   90.00
_cell.angle_gamma   90.00
#
_symmetry.space_group_name_H-M   'P 1'
#
loop_
_entity.id
_entity.type
_entity.pdbx_description
1 polymer ?
#
loop_
_entity_poly.entity_id
_entity_poly.type
_entity_poly.pdbx_seq_one_letter_code
_entity_poly.pdbx_strand_id
1 'polypeptide(L)'
;MPAIADTAHHDAIHPFHAMMLAGTIPFFLGALIADYAAWSTQQAATRASAAWLVATGLAFASVALLCAFHALFRAERLHGRFAGYTFVLLATWGVGVLDLLDHARDGVAAAPAVPMLSLATLVLAVTATWIGISGPHRASHEPPTHRIALRAAQAR
;
A
#
# COMPACT_ATOMS: atom_id res chain seq x y z
N MET A 1 36.70 -11.82 25.34
CA MET A 1 36.04 -12.06 24.08
C MET A 1 34.78 -11.19 24.04
N PRO A 2 34.73 -10.09 23.27
CA PRO A 2 33.53 -9.30 23.15
C PRO A 2 32.57 -10.00 22.23
N ALA A 3 31.36 -10.28 22.72
CA ALA A 3 30.26 -10.75 21.95
C ALA A 3 29.91 -9.68 20.88
N ILE A 4 30.14 -10.01 19.63
CA ILE A 4 29.63 -9.23 18.49
C ILE A 4 28.12 -9.42 18.51
N ALA A 5 27.43 -8.47 19.12
CA ALA A 5 25.99 -8.33 18.95
C ALA A 5 25.75 -8.05 17.47
N ASP A 6 25.35 -9.09 16.77
CA ASP A 6 24.94 -9.05 15.36
C ASP A 6 23.63 -8.23 15.30
N THR A 7 23.77 -6.92 15.17
CA THR A 7 22.66 -6.03 14.85
C THR A 7 22.33 -6.22 13.38
N ALA A 8 21.77 -7.37 13.07
CA ALA A 8 20.97 -7.54 11.87
C ALA A 8 19.76 -6.59 12.01
N HIS A 9 19.99 -5.31 11.74
CA HIS A 9 18.89 -4.39 11.49
C HIS A 9 18.15 -4.91 10.26
N HIS A 10 17.07 -5.62 10.52
CA HIS A 10 16.14 -6.05 9.53
C HIS A 10 15.59 -4.79 8.82
N ASP A 11 15.87 -4.67 7.53
CA ASP A 11 15.13 -3.82 6.59
C ASP A 11 13.69 -4.38 6.38
N ALA A 12 13.11 -4.91 7.45
CA ALA A 12 11.72 -5.32 7.47
C ALA A 12 10.85 -4.07 7.45
N ILE A 13 9.93 -4.00 6.51
CA ILE A 13 8.85 -3.00 6.54
C ILE A 13 8.30 -3.00 7.96
N HIS A 14 8.32 -1.83 8.60
CA HIS A 14 7.84 -1.71 9.98
C HIS A 14 6.45 -2.33 10.08
N PRO A 15 6.16 -3.23 11.03
CA PRO A 15 4.89 -3.97 11.09
C PRO A 15 3.67 -3.05 11.08
N PHE A 16 3.80 -1.85 11.63
CA PHE A 16 2.79 -0.82 11.58
C PHE A 16 2.45 -0.38 10.14
N HIS A 17 3.47 -0.17 9.29
CA HIS A 17 3.25 0.18 7.89
C HIS A 17 2.54 -0.94 7.11
N ALA A 18 2.94 -2.19 7.33
CA ALA A 18 2.30 -3.36 6.72
C ALA A 18 0.83 -3.48 7.16
N MET A 19 0.53 -3.22 8.43
CA MET A 19 -0.83 -3.23 8.96
C MET A 19 -1.69 -2.12 8.35
N MET A 20 -1.17 -0.90 8.24
CA MET A 20 -1.88 0.21 7.60
C MET A 20 -2.17 -0.10 6.13
N LEU A 21 -1.19 -0.62 5.41
CA LEU A 21 -1.34 -0.98 4.01
C LEU A 21 -2.37 -2.10 3.80
N ALA A 22 -2.31 -3.17 4.60
CA ALA A 22 -3.28 -4.26 4.55
C ALA A 22 -4.70 -3.80 4.90
N GLY A 23 -4.82 -2.82 5.81
CA GLY A 23 -6.10 -2.22 6.19
C GLY A 23 -6.82 -1.48 5.06
N THR A 24 -6.09 -0.99 4.04
CA THR A 24 -6.72 -0.28 2.91
C THR A 24 -7.64 -1.19 2.09
N ILE A 25 -7.27 -2.47 1.93
CA ILE A 25 -7.98 -3.43 1.06
C ILE A 25 -9.44 -3.64 1.48
N PRO A 26 -9.77 -4.01 2.74
CA PRO A 26 -11.14 -4.26 3.12
C PRO A 26 -12.03 -3.01 3.01
N PHE A 27 -11.49 -1.81 3.23
CA PHE A 27 -12.26 -0.58 3.07
C PHE A 27 -12.57 -0.27 1.61
N PHE A 28 -11.59 -0.37 0.70
CA PHE A 28 -11.85 -0.16 -0.73
C PHE A 28 -12.69 -1.27 -1.35
N LEU A 29 -12.55 -2.51 -0.88
CA LEU A 29 -13.45 -3.60 -1.28
C LEU A 29 -14.89 -3.34 -0.82
N GLY A 30 -15.06 -2.93 0.44
CA GLY A 30 -16.36 -2.56 0.98
C GLY A 30 -16.99 -1.39 0.24
N ALA A 31 -16.20 -0.38 -0.13
CA ALA A 31 -16.65 0.74 -0.95
C ALA A 31 -17.15 0.28 -2.32
N LEU A 32 -16.39 -0.55 -3.02
CA LEU A 32 -16.78 -1.12 -4.32
C LEU A 32 -18.10 -1.89 -4.23
N ILE A 33 -18.28 -2.71 -3.19
CA ILE A 33 -19.52 -3.46 -2.97
C ILE A 33 -20.69 -2.50 -2.71
N ALA A 34 -20.48 -1.46 -1.90
CA ALA A 34 -21.49 -0.47 -1.61
C ALA A 34 -21.84 0.36 -2.84
N ASP A 35 -20.88 0.71 -3.70
CA ASP A 35 -21.10 1.42 -4.96
C ASP A 35 -21.92 0.58 -5.95
N TYR A 36 -21.57 -0.69 -6.07
CA TYR A 36 -22.34 -1.62 -6.90
C TYR A 36 -23.78 -1.77 -6.39
N ALA A 37 -23.96 -1.88 -5.07
CA ALA A 37 -25.29 -1.92 -4.47
C ALA A 37 -26.06 -0.61 -4.67
N ALA A 38 -25.41 0.56 -4.50
CA ALA A 38 -26.00 1.86 -4.75
C ALA A 38 -26.44 2.03 -6.22
N TRP A 39 -25.59 1.58 -7.15
CA TRP A 39 -25.90 1.61 -8.58
C TRP A 39 -27.10 0.72 -8.92
N SER A 40 -27.18 -0.49 -8.35
CA SER A 40 -28.26 -1.44 -8.62
C SER A 40 -29.59 -1.07 -7.97
N THR A 41 -29.56 -0.49 -6.77
CA THR A 41 -30.76 -0.17 -5.96
C THR A 41 -31.17 1.29 -6.04
N GLN A 42 -30.32 2.18 -6.54
CA GLN A 42 -30.49 3.64 -6.58
C GLN A 42 -30.74 4.26 -5.20
N GLN A 43 -30.22 3.65 -4.13
CA GLN A 43 -30.41 4.11 -2.75
C GLN A 43 -29.29 5.08 -2.33
N ALA A 44 -29.65 6.31 -1.97
CA ALA A 44 -28.73 7.34 -1.51
C ALA A 44 -27.98 6.95 -0.22
N ALA A 45 -28.62 6.22 0.69
CA ALA A 45 -28.00 5.76 1.94
C ALA A 45 -26.81 4.83 1.68
N THR A 46 -26.90 3.95 0.70
CA THR A 46 -25.81 3.04 0.31
C THR A 46 -24.63 3.80 -0.26
N ARG A 47 -24.91 4.86 -1.04
CA ARG A 47 -23.88 5.76 -1.59
C ARG A 47 -23.12 6.50 -0.48
N ALA A 48 -23.82 7.00 0.54
CA ALA A 48 -23.20 7.62 1.70
C ALA A 48 -22.27 6.65 2.46
N SER A 49 -22.68 5.37 2.57
CA SER A 49 -21.84 4.33 3.17
C SER A 49 -20.57 4.08 2.37
N ALA A 50 -20.65 4.05 1.04
CA ALA A 50 -19.50 3.93 0.14
C ALA A 50 -18.51 5.08 0.38
N ALA A 51 -18.98 6.33 0.42
CA ALA A 51 -18.15 7.51 0.67
C ALA A 51 -17.37 7.40 2.00
N TRP A 52 -18.00 6.94 3.07
CA TRP A 52 -17.32 6.73 4.35
C TRP A 52 -16.27 5.62 4.29
N LEU A 53 -16.52 4.56 3.56
CA LEU A 53 -15.55 3.48 3.36
C LEU A 53 -14.34 3.96 2.55
N VAL A 54 -14.56 4.72 1.46
CA VAL A 54 -13.47 5.34 0.68
C VAL A 54 -12.66 6.27 1.57
N ALA A 55 -13.31 7.17 2.34
CA ALA A 55 -12.64 8.10 3.22
C ALA A 55 -11.77 7.38 4.27
N THR A 56 -12.28 6.30 4.85
CA THR A 56 -11.52 5.48 5.81
C THR A 56 -10.35 4.80 5.14
N GLY A 57 -10.53 4.18 3.98
CA GLY A 57 -9.46 3.58 3.20
C GLY A 57 -8.36 4.59 2.85
N LEU A 58 -8.75 5.82 2.47
CA LEU A 58 -7.81 6.92 2.21
C LEU A 58 -7.04 7.35 3.46
N ALA A 59 -7.67 7.35 4.64
CA ALA A 59 -6.95 7.64 5.89
C ALA A 59 -5.83 6.62 6.14
N PHE A 60 -6.11 5.33 5.97
CA PHE A 60 -5.09 4.28 6.07
C PHE A 60 -4.01 4.43 4.99
N ALA A 61 -4.40 4.69 3.74
CA ALA A 61 -3.47 4.91 2.63
C ALA A 61 -2.58 6.14 2.88
N SER A 62 -3.11 7.22 3.48
CA SER A 62 -2.35 8.42 3.83
C SER A 62 -1.26 8.12 4.84
N VAL A 63 -1.57 7.36 5.90
CA VAL A 63 -0.57 6.95 6.90
C VAL A 63 0.51 6.07 6.25
N ALA A 64 0.12 5.10 5.42
CA ALA A 64 1.07 4.26 4.70
C ALA A 64 1.96 5.08 3.76
N LEU A 65 1.40 6.07 3.06
CA LEU A 65 2.12 6.97 2.16
C LEU A 65 3.12 7.87 2.92
N LEU A 66 2.73 8.42 4.06
CA LEU A 66 3.63 9.19 4.93
C LEU A 66 4.81 8.35 5.42
N CYS A 67 4.56 7.10 5.83
CA CYS A 67 5.62 6.17 6.20
C CYS A 67 6.56 5.88 5.02
N ALA A 68 6.02 5.68 3.81
CA ALA A 68 6.81 5.46 2.61
C ALA A 68 7.66 6.67 2.25
N PHE A 69 7.11 7.88 2.30
CA PHE A 69 7.88 9.11 2.10
C PHE A 69 8.97 9.29 3.14
N HIS A 70 8.65 9.08 4.42
CA HIS A 70 9.66 9.17 5.47
C HIS A 70 10.84 8.22 5.24
N ALA A 71 10.55 6.97 4.83
CA ALA A 71 11.58 6.00 4.48
C ALA A 71 12.37 6.44 3.23
N LEU A 72 11.69 7.01 2.23
CA LEU A 72 12.33 7.52 1.01
C LEU A 72 13.32 8.65 1.29
N PHE A 73 12.98 9.59 2.16
CA PHE A 73 13.86 10.71 2.54
C PHE A 73 15.05 10.27 3.41
N ARG A 74 14.91 9.16 4.15
CA ARG A 74 16.01 8.60 4.95
C ARG A 74 16.96 7.70 4.16
N ALA A 75 16.50 7.15 3.03
CA ALA A 75 17.32 6.28 2.21
C ALA A 75 18.31 7.13 1.39
N GLU A 76 19.61 7.04 1.70
CA GLU A 76 20.68 7.72 0.95
C GLU A 76 20.80 7.23 -0.51
N ARG A 77 20.13 6.15 -0.87
CA ARG A 77 20.09 5.58 -2.21
C ARG A 77 18.65 5.24 -2.61
N LEU A 78 18.13 5.98 -3.58
CA LEU A 78 16.88 5.67 -4.27
C LEU A 78 17.03 4.35 -5.04
N HIS A 79 16.70 3.24 -4.41
CA HIS A 79 16.56 1.97 -5.12
C HIS A 79 15.27 2.04 -5.96
N GLY A 80 15.39 1.85 -7.26
CA GLY A 80 14.27 2.03 -8.21
C GLY A 80 12.98 1.28 -7.85
N ARG A 81 13.09 0.14 -7.15
CA ARG A 81 11.93 -0.62 -6.67
C ARG A 81 11.14 0.11 -5.58
N PHE A 82 11.84 0.81 -4.67
CA PHE A 82 11.19 1.55 -3.60
C PHE A 82 10.47 2.79 -4.15
N ALA A 83 11.08 3.48 -5.11
CA ALA A 83 10.44 4.58 -5.83
C ALA A 83 9.19 4.12 -6.59
N GLY A 84 9.25 2.96 -7.28
CA GLY A 84 8.11 2.36 -7.95
C GLY A 84 6.96 2.02 -7.00
N TYR A 85 7.27 1.44 -5.84
CA TYR A 85 6.29 1.18 -4.79
C TYR A 85 5.60 2.46 -4.30
N THR A 86 6.38 3.50 -3.97
CA THR A 86 5.86 4.78 -3.51
C THR A 86 4.99 5.45 -4.58
N PHE A 87 5.38 5.32 -5.85
CA PHE A 87 4.59 5.82 -6.98
C PHE A 87 3.23 5.12 -7.09
N VAL A 88 3.18 3.79 -6.99
CA VAL A 88 1.91 3.03 -7.03
C VAL A 88 1.03 3.41 -5.85
N LEU A 89 1.61 3.58 -4.66
CA LEU A 89 0.87 4.00 -3.46
C LEU A 89 0.32 5.43 -3.61
N LEU A 90 1.10 6.34 -4.21
CA LEU A 90 0.65 7.70 -4.52
C LEU A 90 -0.47 7.69 -5.56
N ALA A 91 -0.37 6.85 -6.59
CA ALA A 91 -1.44 6.66 -7.58
C ALA A 91 -2.71 6.12 -6.93
N THR A 92 -2.60 5.13 -6.03
CA THR A 92 -3.73 4.60 -5.25
C THR A 92 -4.42 5.72 -4.46
N TRP A 93 -3.63 6.56 -3.78
CA TRP A 93 -4.14 7.68 -3.00
C TRP A 93 -4.82 8.71 -3.90
N GLY A 94 -4.20 9.09 -5.03
CA GLY A 94 -4.75 10.07 -5.97
C GLY A 94 -6.07 9.62 -6.59
N VAL A 95 -6.14 8.36 -7.06
CA VAL A 95 -7.40 7.79 -7.60
C VAL A 95 -8.46 7.67 -6.53
N GLY A 96 -8.10 7.28 -5.30
CA GLY A 96 -9.03 7.24 -4.17
C GLY A 96 -9.58 8.63 -3.78
N VAL A 97 -8.77 9.69 -3.89
CA VAL A 97 -9.26 11.08 -3.71
C VAL A 97 -10.26 11.46 -4.81
N LEU A 98 -9.99 11.08 -6.07
CA LEU A 98 -10.95 11.32 -7.16
C LEU A 98 -12.25 10.57 -6.92
N ASP A 99 -12.18 9.34 -6.44
CA ASP A 99 -13.34 8.53 -6.06
C ASP A 99 -14.14 9.20 -4.94
N LEU A 100 -13.49 9.69 -3.89
CA LEU A 100 -14.15 10.42 -2.81
C LEU A 100 -14.77 11.73 -3.29
N LEU A 101 -14.10 12.47 -4.17
CA LEU A 101 -14.63 13.71 -4.75
C LEU A 101 -15.86 13.44 -5.62
N ASP A 102 -15.91 12.32 -6.32
CA ASP A 102 -17.11 11.93 -7.09
C ASP A 102 -18.28 11.61 -6.17
N HIS A 103 -18.02 10.96 -5.02
CA HIS A 103 -19.04 10.75 -4.00
C HIS A 103 -19.56 12.03 -3.36
N ALA A 104 -18.71 13.07 -3.25
CA ALA A 104 -19.06 14.38 -2.69
C ALA A 104 -19.89 15.25 -3.63
N ARG A 105 -19.99 14.89 -4.91
CA ARG A 105 -20.83 15.61 -5.87
C ARG A 105 -22.29 15.24 -5.69
N ASP A 106 -23.07 16.17 -5.18
CA ASP A 106 -24.50 16.01 -4.95
C ASP A 106 -25.27 15.83 -6.27
N GLY A 107 -26.16 14.84 -6.34
CA GLY A 107 -27.32 14.83 -7.19
C GLY A 107 -27.16 14.26 -8.61
N VAL A 108 -26.01 13.77 -9.01
CA VAL A 108 -25.91 13.04 -10.27
C VAL A 108 -26.28 11.58 -10.02
N ALA A 109 -27.33 11.10 -10.73
CA ALA A 109 -27.68 9.69 -10.77
C ALA A 109 -26.38 8.88 -10.93
N ALA A 110 -26.23 7.81 -10.14
CA ALA A 110 -25.02 7.00 -10.10
C ALA A 110 -24.58 6.66 -11.54
N ALA A 111 -23.62 7.42 -12.05
CA ALA A 111 -23.07 7.16 -13.36
C ALA A 111 -22.35 5.81 -13.32
N PRO A 112 -22.36 5.00 -14.37
CA PRO A 112 -21.67 3.71 -14.40
C PRO A 112 -20.14 3.85 -14.22
N ALA A 113 -19.63 5.07 -14.22
CA ALA A 113 -18.23 5.41 -13.95
C ALA A 113 -17.84 5.24 -12.47
N VAL A 114 -18.78 5.36 -11.51
CA VAL A 114 -18.51 5.30 -10.07
C VAL A 114 -17.93 3.95 -9.64
N PRO A 115 -18.56 2.79 -9.92
CA PRO A 115 -17.97 1.51 -9.55
C PRO A 115 -16.65 1.21 -10.29
N MET A 116 -16.42 1.84 -11.44
CA MET A 116 -15.14 1.72 -12.17
C MET A 116 -13.99 2.41 -11.42
N LEU A 117 -14.25 3.55 -10.80
CA LEU A 117 -13.26 4.31 -10.06
C LEU A 117 -12.88 3.58 -8.76
N SER A 118 -13.88 3.09 -8.01
CA SER A 118 -13.67 2.25 -6.82
C SER A 118 -12.93 0.95 -7.16
N LEU A 119 -13.23 0.31 -8.30
CA LEU A 119 -12.50 -0.85 -8.77
C LEU A 119 -11.03 -0.52 -9.07
N ALA A 120 -10.77 0.60 -9.75
CA ALA A 120 -9.41 1.04 -10.05
C ALA A 120 -8.62 1.30 -8.76
N THR A 121 -9.22 1.96 -7.78
CA THR A 121 -8.63 2.22 -6.47
C THR A 121 -8.28 0.92 -5.74
N LEU A 122 -9.19 -0.05 -5.74
CA LEU A 122 -8.97 -1.37 -5.13
C LEU A 122 -7.82 -2.13 -5.81
N VAL A 123 -7.79 -2.18 -7.15
CA VAL A 123 -6.72 -2.86 -7.91
C VAL A 123 -5.36 -2.23 -7.61
N LEU A 124 -5.28 -0.90 -7.56
CA LEU A 124 -4.05 -0.19 -7.20
C LEU A 124 -3.64 -0.47 -5.75
N ALA A 125 -4.58 -0.49 -4.80
CA ALA A 125 -4.32 -0.82 -3.40
C ALA A 125 -3.77 -2.25 -3.22
N VAL A 126 -4.37 -3.23 -3.91
CA VAL A 126 -3.89 -4.62 -3.91
C VAL A 126 -2.49 -4.70 -4.52
N THR A 127 -2.25 -4.01 -5.63
CA THR A 127 -0.94 -3.97 -6.30
C THR A 127 0.12 -3.34 -5.39
N ALA A 128 -0.18 -2.20 -4.76
CA ALA A 128 0.72 -1.54 -3.81
C ALA A 128 1.05 -2.48 -2.62
N THR A 129 0.03 -3.13 -2.06
CA THR A 129 0.21 -4.08 -0.96
C THR A 129 1.07 -5.26 -1.37
N TRP A 130 0.84 -5.82 -2.55
CA TRP A 130 1.64 -6.92 -3.08
C TRP A 130 3.10 -6.54 -3.26
N ILE A 131 3.39 -5.40 -3.89
CA ILE A 131 4.76 -4.90 -4.06
C ILE A 131 5.42 -4.64 -2.70
N GLY A 132 4.68 -4.04 -1.75
CA GLY A 132 5.17 -3.73 -0.41
C GLY A 132 5.56 -4.99 0.37
N ILE A 133 4.74 -6.04 0.33
CA ILE A 133 4.99 -7.28 1.08
C ILE A 133 6.04 -8.17 0.39
N SER A 134 6.08 -8.18 -0.95
CA SER A 134 7.00 -9.05 -1.71
C SER A 134 8.46 -8.57 -1.70
N GLY A 135 8.75 -7.40 -1.16
CA GLY A 135 10.07 -6.76 -1.20
C GLY A 135 11.18 -7.44 -0.41
N PRO A 136 10.98 -7.86 0.86
CA PRO A 136 12.09 -8.24 1.75
C PRO A 136 12.53 -9.70 1.68
N HIS A 137 11.74 -10.60 1.12
CA HIS A 137 12.00 -12.05 1.26
C HIS A 137 13.11 -12.61 0.36
N ARG A 138 13.63 -11.86 -0.62
CA ARG A 138 14.69 -12.37 -1.52
C ARG A 138 16.12 -12.24 -1.01
N ALA A 139 16.37 -11.44 0.03
CA ALA A 139 17.73 -11.25 0.56
C ALA A 139 18.17 -12.33 1.56
N SER A 140 17.24 -13.15 2.05
CA SER A 140 17.52 -14.13 3.13
C SER A 140 17.96 -15.51 2.67
N HIS A 141 18.07 -15.75 1.36
CA HIS A 141 18.44 -17.08 0.82
C HIS A 141 19.88 -17.19 0.31
N GLU A 142 20.77 -16.26 0.69
CA GLU A 142 22.17 -16.49 0.40
C GLU A 142 22.73 -17.52 1.39
N PRO A 143 23.12 -18.72 0.94
CA PRO A 143 23.54 -19.77 1.83
C PRO A 143 24.78 -19.35 2.60
N PRO A 144 24.85 -19.62 3.91
CA PRO A 144 25.95 -19.18 4.79
C PRO A 144 27.34 -19.62 4.32
N THR A 145 27.41 -20.66 3.51
CA THR A 145 28.63 -21.19 2.90
C THR A 145 29.37 -20.18 2.02
N HIS A 146 28.64 -19.31 1.28
CA HIS A 146 29.27 -18.31 0.42
C HIS A 146 29.94 -17.19 1.22
N ARG A 147 29.36 -16.78 2.34
CA ARG A 147 29.96 -15.77 3.25
C ARG A 147 31.21 -16.26 3.93
N ILE A 148 31.26 -17.54 4.30
CA ILE A 148 32.43 -18.17 4.93
C ILE A 148 33.58 -18.25 3.91
N ALA A 149 33.30 -18.62 2.68
CA ALA A 149 34.28 -18.71 1.60
C ALA A 149 34.91 -17.34 1.27
N LEU A 150 34.12 -16.26 1.20
CA LEU A 150 34.60 -14.92 0.96
C LEU A 150 35.49 -14.41 2.11
N ARG A 151 35.13 -14.67 3.37
CA ARG A 151 35.96 -14.31 4.53
C ARG A 151 37.28 -15.07 4.58
N ALA A 152 37.28 -16.35 4.19
CA ALA A 152 38.50 -17.16 4.12
C ALA A 152 39.43 -16.68 2.98
N ALA A 153 38.89 -16.18 1.87
CA ALA A 153 39.67 -15.61 0.78
C ALA A 153 40.29 -14.25 1.10
N GLN A 154 39.67 -13.44 1.95
CA GLN A 154 40.18 -12.15 2.38
C GLN A 154 41.23 -12.23 3.50
N ALA A 155 41.38 -13.37 4.16
CA ALA A 155 42.35 -13.61 5.24
C ALA A 155 43.70 -14.18 4.75
N ARG A 156 43.89 -14.36 3.46
CA ARG A 156 45.16 -14.79 2.82
C ARG A 156 45.83 -13.65 2.11
#